data_e749d388991c8b2332a967a590c3d2a9
#
_entry.id   e749d388991c8b2332a967a590c3d2a9
#
_cell.length_a   1.000
_cell.length_b   1.000
_cell.length_c   1.000
_cell.angle_alpha   90.00
_cell.angle_beta   90.00
_cell.angle_gamma   90.00
#
_symmetry.space_group_name_H-M   'P 1'
#
loop_
_entity.id
_entity.type
_entity.pdbx_description
1 polymer ?
#
loop_
_entity_poly.entity_id
_entity_poly.type
_entity_poly.pdbx_seq_one_letter_code
_entity_poly.pdbx_strand_id
1 'polypeptide(L)'
;VYHEHLCYFSITSLMRLFESVGLSIVRVDRVAVHGGSIRVYAGKIDKYPDHSLDAVAFFRREQELGLNSPETFVSFANKVGVLRERLRALLISLKDQGKTIAGYGAPAKGNTLLNYCSIGSEILDFVVDKNPLKVGLYTPGTHLHVKPVSAVFESQPDYLLILAWNFADEIMEQLVEYR
;
A
#
# COMPACT_ATOMS: atom_id res chain seq x y z
N VAL A 1 -0.70 4.36 4.77
CA VAL A 1 -1.69 5.18 5.50
C VAL A 1 -2.05 6.37 4.63
N TYR A 2 -3.32 6.61 4.37
CA TYR A 2 -3.81 7.74 3.60
C TYR A 2 -5.21 8.14 4.07
N HIS A 3 -5.72 9.29 3.61
CA HIS A 3 -6.89 9.97 4.16
C HIS A 3 -8.19 9.13 4.23
N GLU A 4 -8.37 8.12 3.37
CA GLU A 4 -9.53 7.22 3.40
C GLU A 4 -9.43 6.13 4.46
N HIS A 5 -8.23 5.84 5.00
CA HIS A 5 -7.98 4.84 6.02
C HIS A 5 -7.53 5.50 7.31
N LEU A 6 -8.50 5.95 8.10
CA LEU A 6 -8.26 6.62 9.38
C LEU A 6 -7.76 5.67 10.45
N CYS A 7 -8.16 4.41 10.39
CA CYS A 7 -7.81 3.38 11.37
C CYS A 7 -7.31 2.12 10.68
N TYR A 8 -6.34 1.47 11.32
CA TYR A 8 -5.84 0.15 10.99
C TYR A 8 -6.04 -0.75 12.20
N PHE A 9 -6.76 -1.85 12.01
CA PHE A 9 -7.12 -2.74 13.10
C PHE A 9 -6.34 -4.05 13.05
N SER A 10 -5.90 -4.51 14.21
CA SER A 10 -5.48 -5.87 14.46
C SER A 10 -6.62 -6.64 15.16
N ILE A 11 -6.55 -7.96 15.22
CA ILE A 11 -7.52 -8.76 15.98
C ILE A 11 -7.45 -8.40 17.46
N THR A 12 -6.26 -8.15 17.99
CA THR A 12 -6.08 -7.68 19.38
C THR A 12 -6.89 -6.41 19.68
N SER A 13 -6.86 -5.43 18.78
CA SER A 13 -7.60 -4.19 18.96
C SER A 13 -9.10 -4.37 18.72
N LEU A 14 -9.49 -5.22 17.76
CA LEU A 14 -10.90 -5.50 17.47
C LEU A 14 -11.57 -6.31 18.58
N MET A 15 -10.88 -7.26 19.22
CA MET A 15 -11.42 -8.00 20.38
C MET A 15 -11.83 -7.03 21.47
N ARG A 16 -10.93 -6.14 21.89
CA ARG A 16 -11.21 -5.12 22.91
C ARG A 16 -12.34 -4.17 22.52
N LEU A 17 -12.33 -3.71 21.26
CA LEU A 17 -13.37 -2.82 20.74
C LEU A 17 -14.74 -3.50 20.79
N PHE A 18 -14.86 -4.73 20.31
CA PHE A 18 -16.12 -5.45 20.25
C PHE A 18 -16.62 -5.83 21.64
N GLU A 19 -15.76 -6.30 22.55
CA GLU A 19 -16.09 -6.57 23.94
C GLU A 19 -16.68 -5.34 24.63
N SER A 20 -16.10 -4.15 24.39
CA SER A 20 -16.58 -2.89 25.00
C SER A 20 -18.02 -2.52 24.63
N VAL A 21 -18.54 -3.10 23.55
CA VAL A 21 -19.90 -2.87 23.05
C VAL A 21 -20.78 -4.15 23.07
N GLY A 22 -20.36 -5.15 23.83
CA GLY A 22 -21.14 -6.40 24.03
C GLY A 22 -21.14 -7.34 22.81
N LEU A 23 -20.07 -7.31 22.02
CA LEU A 23 -19.85 -8.19 20.88
C LEU A 23 -18.64 -9.10 21.10
N SER A 24 -18.62 -10.25 20.42
CA SER A 24 -17.47 -11.14 20.32
C SER A 24 -17.16 -11.47 18.84
N ILE A 25 -15.95 -11.87 18.56
CA ILE A 25 -15.55 -12.29 17.21
C ILE A 25 -15.91 -13.78 17.03
N VAL A 26 -16.82 -14.06 16.10
CA VAL A 26 -17.32 -15.41 15.85
C VAL A 26 -16.60 -16.12 14.70
N ARG A 27 -15.89 -15.37 13.83
CA ARG A 27 -15.08 -15.92 12.74
C ARG A 27 -14.12 -14.87 12.19
N VAL A 28 -12.95 -15.32 11.71
CA VAL A 28 -11.97 -14.49 11.01
C VAL A 28 -11.50 -15.22 9.75
N ASP A 29 -11.70 -14.62 8.58
CA ASP A 29 -11.19 -15.14 7.32
C ASP A 29 -10.03 -14.27 6.81
N ARG A 30 -8.98 -14.90 6.28
CA ARG A 30 -7.97 -14.20 5.47
C ARG A 30 -8.50 -13.99 4.06
N VAL A 31 -8.32 -12.79 3.52
CA VAL A 31 -8.72 -12.44 2.15
C VAL A 31 -7.56 -11.77 1.42
N ALA A 32 -7.41 -12.07 0.13
CA ALA A 32 -6.28 -11.58 -0.67
C ALA A 32 -6.40 -10.12 -1.12
N VAL A 33 -7.48 -9.43 -0.73
CA VAL A 33 -7.75 -8.04 -1.13
C VAL A 33 -6.63 -7.12 -0.62
N HIS A 34 -6.20 -6.18 -1.47
CA HIS A 34 -5.17 -5.17 -1.16
C HIS A 34 -3.82 -5.71 -0.67
N GLY A 35 -3.46 -6.93 -1.08
CA GLY A 35 -2.19 -7.56 -0.67
C GLY A 35 -2.27 -8.28 0.67
N GLY A 36 -3.49 -8.55 1.15
CA GLY A 36 -3.79 -9.26 2.37
C GLY A 36 -4.62 -8.42 3.34
N SER A 37 -5.76 -8.95 3.71
CA SER A 37 -6.71 -8.35 4.67
C SER A 37 -7.35 -9.46 5.50
N ILE A 38 -8.10 -9.08 6.51
CA ILE A 38 -8.96 -9.98 7.27
C ILE A 38 -10.42 -9.55 7.12
N ARG A 39 -11.31 -10.53 7.06
CA ARG A 39 -12.76 -10.32 7.21
C ARG A 39 -13.17 -10.86 8.56
N VAL A 40 -13.75 -10.00 9.39
CA VAL A 40 -14.13 -10.32 10.75
C VAL A 40 -15.65 -10.37 10.84
N TYR A 41 -16.16 -11.42 11.45
CA TYR A 41 -17.58 -11.58 11.78
C TYR A 41 -17.75 -11.45 13.29
N ALA A 42 -18.68 -10.59 13.70
CA ALA A 42 -18.98 -10.36 15.10
C ALA A 42 -20.43 -10.75 15.42
N GLY A 43 -20.66 -11.24 16.63
CA GLY A 43 -21.97 -11.58 17.16
C GLY A 43 -22.17 -11.01 18.56
N LYS A 44 -23.41 -10.96 19.03
CA LYS A 44 -23.71 -10.52 20.41
C LYS A 44 -23.10 -11.49 21.42
N ILE A 45 -22.47 -10.96 22.47
CA ILE A 45 -21.77 -11.75 23.48
C ILE A 45 -22.73 -12.69 24.24
N ASP A 46 -24.00 -12.31 24.42
CA ASP A 46 -25.02 -13.15 25.02
C ASP A 46 -25.26 -14.46 24.25
N LYS A 47 -25.07 -14.43 22.92
CA LYS A 47 -25.22 -15.60 22.04
C LYS A 47 -23.89 -16.32 21.79
N TYR A 48 -22.81 -15.58 21.78
CA TYR A 48 -21.45 -16.06 21.53
C TYR A 48 -20.54 -15.53 22.62
N PRO A 49 -20.49 -16.20 23.81
CA PRO A 49 -19.76 -15.67 24.97
C PRO A 49 -18.26 -15.64 24.78
N ASP A 50 -17.74 -16.50 23.92
CA ASP A 50 -16.30 -16.61 23.65
C ASP A 50 -15.97 -16.17 22.23
N HIS A 51 -14.75 -15.67 22.05
CA HIS A 51 -14.18 -15.47 20.71
C HIS A 51 -13.88 -16.80 20.03
N SER A 52 -14.02 -16.84 18.70
CA SER A 52 -13.72 -18.04 17.91
C SER A 52 -12.25 -18.47 18.04
N LEU A 53 -11.98 -19.75 17.78
CA LEU A 53 -10.62 -20.28 17.78
C LEU A 53 -9.73 -19.57 16.76
N ASP A 54 -10.29 -19.15 15.61
CA ASP A 54 -9.58 -18.38 14.61
C ASP A 54 -9.12 -17.03 15.17
N ALA A 55 -10.01 -16.31 15.87
CA ALA A 55 -9.68 -15.03 16.51
C ALA A 55 -8.58 -15.22 17.57
N VAL A 56 -8.67 -16.26 18.38
CA VAL A 56 -7.63 -16.59 19.38
C VAL A 56 -6.30 -16.93 18.72
N ALA A 57 -6.30 -17.65 17.60
CA ALA A 57 -5.08 -17.97 16.86
C ALA A 57 -4.43 -16.70 16.26
N PHE A 58 -5.23 -15.79 15.67
CA PHE A 58 -4.75 -14.49 15.23
C PHE A 58 -4.18 -13.65 16.38
N PHE A 59 -4.89 -13.57 17.49
CA PHE A 59 -4.43 -12.86 18.68
C PHE A 59 -3.06 -13.36 19.14
N ARG A 60 -2.88 -14.69 19.29
CA ARG A 60 -1.58 -15.28 19.67
C ARG A 60 -0.49 -14.91 18.67
N ARG A 61 -0.78 -14.98 17.38
CA ARG A 61 0.16 -14.59 16.35
C ARG A 61 0.57 -13.13 16.43
N GLU A 62 -0.36 -12.25 16.73
CA GLU A 62 -0.08 -10.82 16.93
C GLU A 62 0.77 -10.56 18.17
N GLN A 63 0.58 -11.32 19.26
CA GLN A 63 1.46 -11.28 20.43
C GLN A 63 2.89 -11.75 20.10
N GLU A 64 3.03 -12.87 19.36
CA GLU A 64 4.33 -13.37 18.90
C GLU A 64 5.06 -12.35 18.01
N LEU A 65 4.33 -11.58 17.20
CA LEU A 65 4.86 -10.50 16.38
C LEU A 65 5.15 -9.21 17.18
N GLY A 66 4.81 -9.17 18.45
CA GLY A 66 5.01 -8.02 19.32
C GLY A 66 4.11 -6.82 18.99
N LEU A 67 2.93 -7.03 18.38
CA LEU A 67 2.01 -5.92 18.04
C LEU A 67 1.36 -5.25 19.27
N ASN A 68 1.62 -5.75 20.45
CA ASN A 68 1.28 -5.15 21.74
C ASN A 68 2.40 -4.25 22.31
N SER A 69 3.53 -4.13 21.62
CA SER A 69 4.73 -3.40 22.05
C SER A 69 4.97 -2.15 21.19
N PRO A 70 5.15 -0.97 21.79
CA PRO A 70 5.51 0.25 21.07
C PRO A 70 6.80 0.12 20.25
N GLU A 71 7.77 -0.68 20.72
CA GLU A 71 9.06 -0.89 20.07
C GLU A 71 8.90 -1.50 18.68
N THR A 72 7.91 -2.37 18.48
CA THR A 72 7.56 -2.94 17.17
C THR A 72 7.17 -1.85 16.18
N PHE A 73 6.38 -0.87 16.61
CA PHE A 73 5.95 0.24 15.77
C PHE A 73 7.09 1.23 15.50
N VAL A 74 7.97 1.48 16.48
CA VAL A 74 9.18 2.28 16.28
C VAL A 74 10.11 1.60 15.28
N SER A 75 10.34 0.29 15.41
CA SER A 75 11.12 -0.50 14.46
C SER A 75 10.52 -0.45 13.05
N PHE A 76 9.20 -0.55 12.93
CA PHE A 76 8.50 -0.40 11.65
C PHE A 76 8.71 0.99 11.04
N ALA A 77 8.55 2.05 11.83
CA ALA A 77 8.76 3.42 11.37
C ALA A 77 10.20 3.64 10.86
N ASN A 78 11.20 3.10 11.56
CA ASN A 78 12.59 3.14 11.14
C ASN A 78 12.82 2.42 9.80
N LYS A 79 12.22 1.23 9.61
CA LYS A 79 12.29 0.50 8.33
C LYS A 79 11.65 1.29 7.19
N VAL A 80 10.54 1.98 7.43
CA VAL A 80 9.89 2.85 6.45
C VAL A 80 10.80 4.05 6.10
N GLY A 81 11.48 4.64 7.08
CA GLY A 81 12.48 5.68 6.85
C GLY A 81 13.64 5.20 5.97
N VAL A 82 14.21 4.05 6.27
CA VAL A 82 15.29 3.44 5.46
C VAL A 82 14.81 3.14 4.03
N LEU A 83 13.57 2.65 3.87
CA LEU A 83 12.99 2.42 2.54
C LEU A 83 12.91 3.72 1.73
N ARG A 84 12.42 4.80 2.35
CA ARG A 84 12.35 6.14 1.75
C ARG A 84 13.71 6.58 1.21
N GLU A 85 14.74 6.54 2.06
CA GLU A 85 16.09 6.99 1.68
C GLU A 85 16.67 6.12 0.55
N ARG A 86 16.51 4.79 0.61
CA ARG A 86 17.00 3.87 -0.41
C ARG A 86 16.29 4.09 -1.76
N LEU A 87 14.96 4.21 -1.75
CA LEU A 87 14.20 4.43 -2.99
C LEU A 87 14.59 5.76 -3.63
N ARG A 88 14.65 6.82 -2.83
CA ARG A 88 15.03 8.15 -3.33
C ARG A 88 16.46 8.17 -3.89
N ALA A 89 17.42 7.59 -3.16
CA ALA A 89 18.80 7.51 -3.60
C ALA A 89 18.95 6.73 -4.91
N LEU A 90 18.23 5.61 -5.06
CA LEU A 90 18.22 4.83 -6.31
C LEU A 90 17.73 5.69 -7.48
N LEU A 91 16.57 6.34 -7.33
CA LEU A 91 15.97 7.11 -8.40
C LEU A 91 16.83 8.34 -8.79
N ILE A 92 17.40 9.03 -7.81
CA ILE A 92 18.33 10.15 -8.06
C ILE A 92 19.56 9.65 -8.80
N SER A 93 20.17 8.54 -8.37
CA SER A 93 21.33 7.95 -9.05
C SER A 93 21.05 7.61 -10.52
N LEU A 94 19.84 7.13 -10.83
CA LEU A 94 19.43 6.87 -12.21
C LEU A 94 19.28 8.18 -13.00
N LYS A 95 18.69 9.22 -12.42
CA LYS A 95 18.59 10.55 -13.05
C LYS A 95 19.95 11.16 -13.30
N ASP A 96 20.90 11.05 -12.36
CA ASP A 96 22.28 11.54 -12.50
C ASP A 96 23.04 10.84 -13.65
N GLN A 97 22.65 9.59 -13.96
CA GLN A 97 23.12 8.83 -15.12
C GLN A 97 22.42 9.23 -16.44
N GLY A 98 21.56 10.23 -16.42
CA GLY A 98 20.81 10.67 -17.60
C GLY A 98 19.62 9.77 -17.96
N LYS A 99 19.18 8.89 -17.04
CA LYS A 99 18.07 7.96 -17.29
C LYS A 99 16.71 8.65 -17.21
N THR A 100 15.81 8.26 -18.07
CA THR A 100 14.40 8.65 -18.05
C THR A 100 13.60 7.66 -17.20
N ILE A 101 12.72 8.20 -16.33
CA ILE A 101 11.94 7.37 -15.39
C ILE A 101 10.49 7.81 -15.44
N ALA A 102 9.57 6.87 -15.65
CA ALA A 102 8.13 7.13 -15.50
C ALA A 102 7.52 6.28 -14.39
N GLY A 103 6.36 6.70 -13.89
CA GLY A 103 5.58 5.91 -12.92
C GLY A 103 4.48 5.10 -13.61
N TYR A 104 4.19 3.89 -13.13
CA TYR A 104 3.04 3.11 -13.58
C TYR A 104 1.99 2.97 -12.47
N GLY A 105 0.82 3.52 -12.73
CA GLY A 105 -0.33 3.64 -11.83
C GLY A 105 -0.33 4.95 -11.03
N ALA A 106 -1.52 5.53 -10.86
CA ALA A 106 -1.78 6.67 -9.98
C ALA A 106 -2.82 6.31 -8.89
N PRO A 107 -2.62 5.21 -8.12
CA PRO A 107 -3.51 4.87 -7.01
C PRO A 107 -3.23 5.76 -5.80
N ALA A 108 -4.18 5.86 -4.87
CA ALA A 108 -4.02 6.63 -3.64
C ALA A 108 -2.75 6.25 -2.86
N LYS A 109 -2.46 4.94 -2.74
CA LYS A 109 -1.24 4.45 -2.07
C LYS A 109 0.05 4.84 -2.79
N GLY A 110 0.04 4.88 -4.13
CA GLY A 110 1.18 5.36 -4.92
C GLY A 110 1.43 6.84 -4.68
N ASN A 111 0.38 7.66 -4.67
CA ASN A 111 0.48 9.08 -4.33
C ASN A 111 1.01 9.30 -2.90
N THR A 112 0.60 8.47 -1.93
CA THR A 112 1.16 8.52 -0.58
C THR A 112 2.66 8.23 -0.59
N LEU A 113 3.11 7.22 -1.34
CA LEU A 113 4.54 6.88 -1.47
C LEU A 113 5.32 8.02 -2.10
N LEU A 114 4.83 8.56 -3.23
CA LEU A 114 5.49 9.68 -3.93
C LEU A 114 5.66 10.89 -3.02
N ASN A 115 4.60 11.31 -2.33
CA ASN A 115 4.65 12.44 -1.40
C ASN A 115 5.58 12.16 -0.22
N TYR A 116 5.47 10.98 0.41
CA TYR A 116 6.32 10.62 1.55
C TYR A 116 7.80 10.56 1.19
N CYS A 117 8.13 10.05 0.01
CA CYS A 117 9.50 9.96 -0.48
C CYS A 117 9.98 11.25 -1.16
N SER A 118 9.13 12.27 -1.29
CA SER A 118 9.43 13.50 -2.05
C SER A 118 9.92 13.18 -3.47
N ILE A 119 9.14 12.37 -4.20
CA ILE A 119 9.41 11.98 -5.59
C ILE A 119 8.44 12.76 -6.47
N GLY A 120 8.90 13.81 -7.09
CA GLY A 120 8.12 14.69 -7.97
C GLY A 120 8.66 14.71 -9.40
N SER A 121 8.33 15.78 -10.14
CA SER A 121 8.70 15.96 -11.54
C SER A 121 10.20 16.11 -11.79
N GLU A 122 10.98 16.35 -10.77
CA GLU A 122 12.45 16.33 -10.82
C GLU A 122 13.04 14.92 -10.96
N ILE A 123 12.26 13.89 -10.62
CA ILE A 123 12.66 12.48 -10.65
C ILE A 123 11.86 11.70 -11.70
N LEU A 124 10.52 11.84 -11.71
CA LEU A 124 9.64 11.16 -12.66
C LEU A 124 9.19 12.13 -13.74
N ASP A 125 9.34 11.74 -15.00
CA ASP A 125 8.93 12.56 -16.13
C ASP A 125 7.39 12.63 -16.26
N PHE A 126 6.68 11.53 -15.93
CA PHE A 126 5.22 11.42 -15.90
C PHE A 126 4.81 10.14 -15.17
N VAL A 127 3.51 9.97 -14.97
CA VAL A 127 2.92 8.67 -14.56
C VAL A 127 1.89 8.23 -15.60
N VAL A 128 1.66 6.93 -15.73
CA VAL A 128 0.57 6.39 -16.56
C VAL A 128 -0.47 5.67 -15.69
N ASP A 129 -1.74 5.72 -16.11
CA ASP A 129 -2.81 4.96 -15.45
C ASP A 129 -3.79 4.40 -16.50
N LYS A 130 -4.34 3.22 -16.25
CA LYS A 130 -5.36 2.58 -17.09
C LYS A 130 -6.73 3.27 -17.00
N ASN A 131 -6.99 3.96 -15.89
CA ASN A 131 -8.28 4.59 -15.66
C ASN A 131 -8.39 5.88 -16.49
N PRO A 132 -9.29 5.92 -17.51
CA PRO A 132 -9.44 7.08 -18.38
C PRO A 132 -9.87 8.34 -17.61
N LEU A 133 -10.51 8.20 -16.46
CA LEU A 133 -10.90 9.34 -15.62
C LEU A 133 -9.73 10.06 -14.96
N LYS A 134 -8.55 9.45 -14.93
CA LYS A 134 -7.32 10.05 -14.40
C LYS A 134 -6.42 10.62 -15.48
N VAL A 135 -6.55 10.14 -16.70
CA VAL A 135 -5.74 10.61 -17.85
C VAL A 135 -5.99 12.08 -18.10
N GLY A 136 -4.92 12.85 -18.26
CA GLY A 136 -4.96 14.30 -18.42
C GLY A 136 -4.99 15.09 -17.11
N LEU A 137 -5.12 14.41 -15.97
CA LEU A 137 -5.05 15.04 -14.64
C LEU A 137 -3.62 15.00 -14.08
N TYR A 138 -3.46 15.51 -12.87
CA TYR A 138 -2.19 15.54 -12.14
C TYR A 138 -2.29 14.80 -10.80
N THR A 139 -1.19 14.17 -10.39
CA THR A 139 -1.10 13.53 -9.08
C THR A 139 -1.15 14.59 -7.96
N PRO A 140 -1.92 14.36 -6.88
CA PRO A 140 -2.00 15.30 -5.77
C PRO A 140 -0.64 15.41 -5.07
N GLY A 141 -0.25 16.64 -4.75
CA GLY A 141 0.98 16.98 -4.04
C GLY A 141 2.24 17.01 -4.92
N THR A 142 2.47 15.98 -5.73
CA THR A 142 3.67 15.89 -6.60
C THR A 142 3.47 16.47 -8.00
N HIS A 143 2.23 16.71 -8.40
CA HIS A 143 1.83 17.34 -9.67
C HIS A 143 2.40 16.67 -10.93
N LEU A 144 2.60 15.35 -10.88
CA LEU A 144 2.99 14.56 -12.04
C LEU A 144 1.81 14.41 -13.00
N HIS A 145 2.04 14.65 -14.30
CA HIS A 145 1.01 14.48 -15.31
C HIS A 145 0.66 13.01 -15.50
N VAL A 146 -0.62 12.68 -15.46
CA VAL A 146 -1.14 11.32 -15.68
C VAL A 146 -1.45 11.14 -17.16
N LYS A 147 -0.70 10.26 -17.83
CA LYS A 147 -0.84 9.94 -19.24
C LYS A 147 -1.52 8.58 -19.44
N PRO A 148 -2.04 8.28 -20.64
CA PRO A 148 -2.48 6.93 -20.97
C PRO A 148 -1.29 5.95 -21.00
N VAL A 149 -1.58 4.65 -20.85
CA VAL A 149 -0.53 3.60 -20.84
C VAL A 149 0.28 3.59 -22.16
N SER A 150 -0.33 3.97 -23.31
CA SER A 150 0.38 4.09 -24.59
C SER A 150 1.60 4.99 -24.51
N ALA A 151 1.61 6.00 -23.63
CA ALA A 151 2.75 6.90 -23.48
C ALA A 151 4.05 6.20 -23.04
N VAL A 152 3.96 5.01 -22.42
CA VAL A 152 5.15 4.18 -22.12
C VAL A 152 5.82 3.72 -23.40
N PHE A 153 5.04 3.25 -24.38
CA PHE A 153 5.54 2.75 -25.66
C PHE A 153 5.99 3.88 -26.59
N GLU A 154 5.37 5.05 -26.49
CA GLU A 154 5.71 6.24 -27.27
C GLU A 154 7.00 6.90 -26.78
N SER A 155 7.18 7.02 -25.46
CA SER A 155 8.31 7.73 -24.84
C SER A 155 9.49 6.82 -24.53
N GLN A 156 9.27 5.50 -24.41
CA GLN A 156 10.29 4.49 -24.09
C GLN A 156 11.19 4.88 -22.90
N PRO A 157 10.64 5.20 -21.71
CA PRO A 157 11.47 5.56 -20.57
C PRO A 157 12.43 4.40 -20.21
N ASP A 158 13.64 4.69 -19.73
CA ASP A 158 14.61 3.65 -19.34
C ASP A 158 14.10 2.79 -18.18
N TYR A 159 13.29 3.38 -17.29
CA TYR A 159 12.75 2.70 -16.10
C TYR A 159 11.29 3.05 -15.85
N LEU A 160 10.54 2.06 -15.31
CA LEU A 160 9.18 2.25 -14.82
C LEU A 160 9.12 1.95 -13.32
N LEU A 161 8.74 2.94 -12.52
CA LEU A 161 8.41 2.76 -11.10
C LEU A 161 6.96 2.30 -10.97
N ILE A 162 6.75 1.04 -10.59
CA ILE A 162 5.41 0.48 -10.39
C ILE A 162 4.84 0.99 -9.06
N LEU A 163 3.89 1.93 -9.13
CA LEU A 163 3.21 2.53 -7.98
C LEU A 163 2.02 1.70 -7.51
N ALA A 164 1.48 0.86 -8.38
CA ALA A 164 0.42 -0.10 -8.07
C ALA A 164 1.01 -1.49 -7.77
N TRP A 165 1.96 -1.58 -6.85
CA TRP A 165 2.80 -2.76 -6.59
C TRP A 165 2.07 -4.08 -6.31
N ASN A 166 0.83 -4.05 -5.82
CA ASN A 166 0.01 -5.24 -5.63
C ASN A 166 -0.50 -5.86 -6.94
N PHE A 167 -0.30 -5.18 -8.08
CA PHE A 167 -0.56 -5.66 -9.43
C PHE A 167 0.73 -5.75 -10.26
N ALA A 168 1.89 -5.83 -9.60
CA ALA A 168 3.19 -5.79 -10.29
C ALA A 168 3.31 -6.88 -11.36
N ASP A 169 2.95 -8.12 -11.02
CA ASP A 169 3.04 -9.25 -11.97
C ASP A 169 2.14 -9.02 -13.19
N GLU A 170 0.88 -8.61 -12.99
CA GLU A 170 -0.04 -8.25 -14.08
C GLU A 170 0.48 -7.10 -14.93
N ILE A 171 1.05 -6.07 -14.30
CA ILE A 171 1.62 -4.92 -15.01
C ILE A 171 2.84 -5.35 -15.84
N MET A 172 3.71 -6.19 -15.29
CA MET A 172 4.88 -6.71 -16.01
C MET A 172 4.49 -7.59 -17.20
N GLU A 173 3.44 -8.41 -17.08
CA GLU A 173 2.88 -9.20 -18.19
C GLU A 173 2.33 -8.31 -19.31
N GLN A 174 1.62 -7.24 -18.96
CA GLN A 174 1.07 -6.28 -19.96
C GLN A 174 2.15 -5.47 -20.68
N LEU A 175 3.30 -5.32 -20.08
CA LEU A 175 4.42 -4.54 -20.60
C LEU A 175 5.51 -5.43 -21.19
N VAL A 176 5.20 -6.68 -21.55
CA VAL A 176 6.20 -7.61 -22.10
C VAL A 176 6.91 -7.06 -23.35
N GLU A 177 6.22 -6.28 -24.18
CA GLU A 177 6.77 -5.62 -25.35
C GLU A 177 7.63 -4.39 -25.04
N TYR A 178 7.61 -3.90 -23.82
CA TYR A 178 8.40 -2.75 -23.37
C TYR A 178 9.85 -3.12 -23.03
N ARG A 179 10.19 -4.38 -22.92
CA ARG A 179 11.52 -4.91 -22.54
C ARG A 179 12.56 -4.77 -23.64
#